data_617dda57518606c1af110872616c953a
#
_entry.id   617dda57518606c1af110872616c953a
#
_cell.length_a   1.000
_cell.length_b   1.000
_cell.length_c   1.000
_cell.angle_alpha   90.00
_cell.angle_beta   90.00
_cell.angle_gamma   90.00
#
_symmetry.space_group_name_H-M   'P 1'
#
loop_
_entity.id
_entity.type
_entity.pdbx_description
1 polymer ?
#
loop_
_entity_poly.entity_id
_entity_poly.type
_entity_poly.pdbx_seq_one_letter_code
_entity_poly.pdbx_strand_id
1 'polypeptide(L)'
;RTKDLLFNCEMIPAENVGVKHAKWDKEAGFETFRDCYNSYFYIVEDTSLNIVDKFRLHGRRYIEHLTGGSALHMNLEEHLSKEQYRQLLRVAASEGCNYFTFNIPNTICNDCQHIDKRYLKECPKCHSNNVDYLTRIIGYMKRVSNFSQPRQKEAARRYYAPLH
;
A
#
# COMPACT_ATOMS: atom_id res chain seq x y z
N ARG A 1 -8.88 -28.73 7.50
CA ARG A 1 -7.49 -29.04 7.96
C ARG A 1 -7.37 -30.53 8.25
N THR A 2 -6.43 -31.19 7.64
CA THR A 2 -6.00 -32.53 8.08
C THR A 2 -5.13 -32.36 9.33
N LYS A 3 -5.24 -33.27 10.32
CA LYS A 3 -4.56 -33.14 11.62
C LYS A 3 -3.04 -33.04 11.53
N ASP A 4 -2.46 -33.50 10.41
CA ASP A 4 -1.02 -33.66 10.23
C ASP A 4 -0.38 -32.56 9.35
N LEU A 5 -1.15 -31.57 8.89
CA LEU A 5 -0.65 -30.49 8.03
C LEU A 5 -0.89 -29.12 8.70
N LEU A 6 0.17 -28.34 8.80
CA LEU A 6 0.12 -26.94 9.21
C LEU A 6 -0.04 -26.06 7.98
N PHE A 7 -1.05 -25.21 8.00
CA PHE A 7 -1.30 -24.23 6.95
C PHE A 7 -1.10 -22.83 7.50
N ASN A 8 -0.41 -21.99 6.74
CA ASN A 8 -0.39 -20.55 6.97
C ASN A 8 -1.36 -19.87 5.99
N CYS A 9 -2.27 -19.08 6.54
CA CYS A 9 -3.14 -18.20 5.76
C CYS A 9 -2.81 -16.75 6.12
N GLU A 10 -2.35 -15.98 5.15
CA GLU A 10 -1.87 -14.63 5.36
C GLU A 10 -2.34 -13.73 4.20
N MET A 11 -2.75 -12.50 4.53
CA MET A 11 -3.05 -11.49 3.53
C MET A 11 -1.88 -10.49 3.45
N ILE A 12 -1.17 -10.52 2.32
CA ILE A 12 -0.06 -9.62 2.04
C ILE A 12 -0.21 -8.98 0.66
N PRO A 13 0.22 -7.73 0.48
CA PRO A 13 0.33 -7.15 -0.84
C PRO A 13 1.37 -7.91 -1.67
N ALA A 14 1.00 -8.30 -2.89
CA ALA A 14 1.88 -9.03 -3.81
C ALA A 14 2.13 -8.23 -5.09
N GLU A 15 3.39 -8.12 -5.53
CA GLU A 15 3.77 -7.25 -6.65
C GLU A 15 3.05 -7.61 -7.95
N ASN A 16 3.16 -8.85 -8.40
CA ASN A 16 2.66 -9.28 -9.70
C ASN A 16 1.56 -10.35 -9.66
N VAL A 17 1.23 -10.89 -8.48
CA VAL A 17 0.21 -11.94 -8.38
C VAL A 17 -1.16 -11.40 -8.80
N GLY A 18 -1.56 -10.21 -8.32
CA GLY A 18 -2.81 -9.58 -8.74
C GLY A 18 -2.86 -9.25 -10.23
N VAL A 19 -1.72 -8.96 -10.87
CA VAL A 19 -1.62 -8.76 -12.32
C VAL A 19 -1.85 -10.09 -13.06
N LYS A 20 -1.20 -11.17 -12.61
CA LYS A 20 -1.36 -12.51 -13.21
C LYS A 20 -2.79 -13.01 -13.10
N HIS A 21 -3.42 -12.89 -11.93
CA HIS A 21 -4.79 -13.31 -11.71
C HIS A 21 -5.77 -12.53 -12.61
N ALA A 22 -5.64 -11.20 -12.69
CA ALA A 22 -6.47 -10.40 -13.59
C ALA A 22 -6.31 -10.79 -15.06
N LYS A 23 -5.07 -11.14 -15.47
CA LYS A 23 -4.81 -11.64 -16.83
C LYS A 23 -5.47 -12.99 -17.07
N TRP A 24 -5.30 -13.95 -16.16
CA TRP A 24 -5.88 -15.29 -16.28
C TRP A 24 -7.41 -15.27 -16.31
N ASP A 25 -8.03 -14.43 -15.48
CA ASP A 25 -9.48 -14.29 -15.48
C ASP A 25 -10.00 -13.70 -16.79
N LYS A 26 -9.31 -12.71 -17.38
CA LYS A 26 -9.61 -12.20 -18.72
C LYS A 26 -9.49 -13.28 -19.79
N GLU A 27 -8.41 -14.06 -19.76
CA GLU A 27 -8.17 -15.18 -20.69
C GLU A 27 -9.23 -16.28 -20.53
N ALA A 28 -9.76 -16.48 -19.32
CA ALA A 28 -10.86 -17.41 -19.03
C ALA A 28 -12.26 -16.84 -19.35
N GLY A 29 -12.36 -15.59 -19.84
CA GLY A 29 -13.61 -14.96 -20.23
C GLY A 29 -14.37 -14.27 -19.09
N PHE A 30 -13.75 -14.09 -17.92
CA PHE A 30 -14.36 -13.34 -16.83
C PHE A 30 -14.17 -11.83 -17.03
N GLU A 31 -15.19 -11.07 -16.67
CA GLU A 31 -15.10 -9.62 -16.66
C GLU A 31 -14.16 -9.14 -15.54
N THR A 32 -13.18 -8.34 -15.90
CA THR A 32 -12.26 -7.72 -14.95
C THR A 32 -12.20 -6.22 -15.18
N PHE A 33 -12.53 -5.43 -14.16
CA PHE A 33 -12.53 -3.96 -14.25
C PHE A 33 -11.14 -3.35 -14.33
N ARG A 34 -10.09 -4.12 -14.03
CA ARG A 34 -8.71 -3.64 -13.92
C ARG A 34 -7.72 -4.66 -14.45
N ASP A 35 -6.52 -4.15 -14.80
CA ASP A 35 -5.39 -5.00 -15.21
C ASP A 35 -4.64 -5.59 -14.01
N CYS A 36 -5.08 -5.28 -12.78
CA CYS A 36 -4.46 -5.74 -11.55
C CYS A 36 -5.48 -5.78 -10.42
N TYR A 37 -5.60 -6.91 -9.75
CA TYR A 37 -6.41 -7.03 -8.54
C TYR A 37 -5.78 -6.31 -7.36
N ASN A 38 -6.64 -5.83 -6.48
CA ASN A 38 -6.27 -5.14 -5.25
C ASN A 38 -5.58 -6.10 -4.26
N SER A 39 -4.63 -5.56 -3.50
CA SER A 39 -3.87 -6.31 -2.49
C SER A 39 -4.29 -6.00 -1.06
N TYR A 40 -5.38 -5.27 -0.84
CA TYR A 40 -5.89 -4.88 0.47
C TYR A 40 -7.35 -5.24 0.63
N PHE A 41 -7.88 -5.23 1.85
CA PHE A 41 -9.30 -5.38 2.12
C PHE A 41 -10.13 -4.13 1.74
N TYR A 42 -9.51 -3.12 1.17
CA TYR A 42 -10.17 -1.92 0.66
C TYR A 42 -9.61 -1.54 -0.72
N ILE A 43 -10.38 -0.76 -1.46
CA ILE A 43 -9.97 -0.23 -2.76
C ILE A 43 -9.02 0.95 -2.53
N VAL A 44 -7.83 0.93 -3.15
CA VAL A 44 -6.75 1.90 -2.87
C VAL A 44 -7.07 3.34 -3.27
N GLU A 45 -8.00 3.55 -4.18
CA GLU A 45 -8.50 4.86 -4.58
C GLU A 45 -9.76 5.31 -3.83
N ASP A 46 -10.29 4.49 -2.92
CA ASP A 46 -11.48 4.85 -2.14
C ASP A 46 -11.17 5.96 -1.14
N THR A 47 -11.80 7.11 -1.36
CA THR A 47 -11.67 8.30 -0.50
C THR A 47 -12.64 8.30 0.67
N SER A 48 -13.63 7.41 0.69
CA SER A 48 -14.64 7.34 1.75
C SER A 48 -14.13 6.66 3.01
N LEU A 49 -13.10 5.80 2.90
CA LEU A 49 -12.51 5.09 4.01
C LEU A 49 -11.46 5.93 4.73
N ASN A 50 -11.73 6.27 5.97
CA ASN A 50 -10.78 6.96 6.83
C ASN A 50 -9.70 6.01 7.38
N ILE A 51 -8.70 6.56 8.05
CA ILE A 51 -7.56 5.83 8.60
C ILE A 51 -7.99 4.76 9.62
N VAL A 52 -8.97 5.08 10.48
CA VAL A 52 -9.47 4.16 11.51
C VAL A 52 -10.18 2.97 10.86
N ASP A 53 -10.99 3.21 9.83
CA ASP A 53 -11.68 2.14 9.11
C ASP A 53 -10.70 1.20 8.40
N LYS A 54 -9.59 1.71 7.88
CA LYS A 54 -8.52 0.88 7.32
C LYS A 54 -7.86 -0.02 8.37
N PHE A 55 -7.64 0.49 9.59
CA PHE A 55 -7.17 -0.34 10.70
C PHE A 55 -8.22 -1.40 11.10
N ARG A 56 -9.50 -1.07 11.14
CA ARG A 56 -10.59 -2.03 11.44
C ARG A 56 -10.67 -3.15 10.42
N LEU A 57 -10.56 -2.83 9.12
CA LEU A 57 -10.55 -3.82 8.05
C LEU A 57 -9.35 -4.78 8.12
N HIS A 58 -8.24 -4.35 8.70
CA HIS A 58 -7.05 -5.17 8.94
C HIS A 58 -6.90 -5.56 10.43
N GLY A 59 -7.94 -5.38 11.21
CA GLY A 59 -7.97 -5.61 12.65
C GLY A 59 -8.53 -6.98 13.06
N ARG A 60 -8.86 -7.09 14.34
CA ARG A 60 -9.25 -8.33 15.02
C ARG A 60 -10.29 -9.15 14.25
N ARG A 61 -11.32 -8.51 13.69
CA ARG A 61 -12.39 -9.19 12.97
C ARG A 61 -11.92 -10.09 11.83
N TYR A 62 -10.82 -9.74 11.18
CA TYR A 62 -10.26 -10.51 10.06
C TYR A 62 -9.05 -11.32 10.46
N ILE A 63 -8.21 -10.77 11.35
CA ILE A 63 -6.95 -11.42 11.78
C ILE A 63 -7.21 -12.74 12.51
N GLU A 64 -8.28 -12.86 13.29
CA GLU A 64 -8.62 -14.10 13.99
C GLU A 64 -8.85 -15.30 13.04
N HIS A 65 -9.12 -15.02 11.75
CA HIS A 65 -9.28 -16.04 10.71
C HIS A 65 -7.99 -16.31 9.93
N LEU A 66 -6.93 -15.51 10.15
CA LEU A 66 -5.67 -15.57 9.42
C LEU A 66 -4.54 -16.01 10.35
N THR A 67 -3.96 -17.18 10.10
CA THR A 67 -2.86 -17.71 10.93
C THR A 67 -1.56 -16.93 10.76
N GLY A 68 -1.35 -16.29 9.61
CA GLY A 68 -0.18 -15.46 9.30
C GLY A 68 -0.42 -13.96 9.43
N GLY A 69 -1.68 -13.54 9.72
CA GLY A 69 -2.02 -12.12 9.86
C GLY A 69 -2.34 -11.41 8.56
N SER A 70 -2.39 -10.09 8.63
CA SER A 70 -2.77 -9.21 7.52
C SER A 70 -1.86 -7.99 7.47
N ALA A 71 -1.12 -7.80 6.39
CA ALA A 71 -0.22 -6.67 6.20
C ALA A 71 -0.96 -5.46 5.61
N LEU A 72 -1.11 -4.40 6.40
CA LEU A 72 -1.69 -3.13 5.98
C LEU A 72 -0.60 -2.13 5.59
N HIS A 73 -0.64 -1.59 4.37
CA HIS A 73 0.12 -0.40 4.00
C HIS A 73 -0.81 0.82 4.06
N MET A 74 -0.65 1.62 5.10
CA MET A 74 -1.42 2.85 5.30
C MET A 74 -0.85 3.96 4.42
N ASN A 75 -1.54 4.32 3.35
CA ASN A 75 -1.14 5.39 2.44
C ASN A 75 -1.45 6.75 3.07
N LEU A 76 -0.43 7.53 3.36
CA LEU A 76 -0.51 8.88 3.94
C LEU A 76 0.13 9.89 3.00
N GLU A 77 -0.43 11.09 2.93
CA GLU A 77 0.06 12.17 2.07
C GLU A 77 1.39 12.75 2.58
N GLU A 78 1.56 12.81 3.91
CA GLU A 78 2.72 13.44 4.55
C GLU A 78 3.26 12.66 5.75
N HIS A 79 4.47 13.02 6.17
CA HIS A 79 5.06 12.51 7.39
C HIS A 79 4.40 13.13 8.63
N LEU A 80 4.07 12.27 9.57
CA LEU A 80 3.42 12.63 10.82
C LEU A 80 4.41 13.17 11.85
N SER A 81 3.89 13.96 12.77
CA SER A 81 4.58 14.24 14.03
C SER A 81 4.70 12.97 14.89
N LYS A 82 5.64 12.95 15.80
CA LYS A 82 5.85 11.84 16.75
C LYS A 82 4.57 11.51 17.54
N GLU A 83 3.81 12.54 17.91
CA GLU A 83 2.56 12.35 18.67
C GLU A 83 1.44 11.75 17.82
N GLN A 84 1.28 12.17 16.57
CA GLN A 84 0.34 11.58 15.64
C GLN A 84 0.65 10.10 15.37
N TYR A 85 1.94 9.75 15.18
CA TYR A 85 2.33 8.33 15.08
C TYR A 85 1.93 7.54 16.32
N ARG A 86 2.15 8.09 17.55
CA ARG A 86 1.75 7.42 18.79
C ARG A 86 0.24 7.22 18.87
N GLN A 87 -0.55 8.20 18.45
CA GLN A 87 -2.01 8.08 18.41
C GLN A 87 -2.44 6.97 17.45
N LEU A 88 -1.88 6.92 16.24
CA LEU A 88 -2.18 5.86 15.28
C LEU A 88 -1.74 4.46 15.77
N LEU A 89 -0.63 4.35 16.49
CA LEU A 89 -0.22 3.10 17.14
C LEU A 89 -1.26 2.64 18.18
N ARG A 90 -1.81 3.57 18.98
CA ARG A 90 -2.89 3.25 19.94
C ARG A 90 -4.15 2.80 19.22
N VAL A 91 -4.54 3.48 18.13
CA VAL A 91 -5.68 3.08 17.31
C VAL A 91 -5.47 1.69 16.73
N ALA A 92 -4.31 1.42 16.13
CA ALA A 92 -3.99 0.10 15.59
C ALA A 92 -4.08 -1.00 16.65
N ALA A 93 -3.56 -0.74 17.85
CA ALA A 93 -3.65 -1.67 18.98
C ALA A 93 -5.09 -1.89 19.46
N SER A 94 -5.92 -0.84 19.55
CA SER A 94 -7.32 -0.94 19.94
C SER A 94 -8.17 -1.71 18.94
N GLU A 95 -7.93 -1.54 17.65
CA GLU A 95 -8.61 -2.26 16.57
C GLU A 95 -8.05 -3.69 16.38
N GLY A 96 -6.92 -4.02 17.04
CA GLY A 96 -6.28 -5.34 16.94
C GLY A 96 -5.51 -5.54 15.65
N CYS A 97 -5.12 -4.47 14.96
CA CYS A 97 -4.24 -4.54 13.80
C CYS A 97 -2.80 -4.78 14.26
N ASN A 98 -2.23 -5.92 13.92
CA ASN A 98 -0.93 -6.38 14.43
C ASN A 98 0.23 -6.23 13.44
N TYR A 99 -0.06 -6.01 12.15
CA TYR A 99 0.95 -5.85 11.12
C TYR A 99 0.57 -4.73 10.15
N PHE A 100 1.29 -3.63 10.22
CA PHE A 100 1.06 -2.48 9.34
C PHE A 100 2.32 -1.65 9.15
N THR A 101 2.31 -0.82 8.12
CA THR A 101 3.34 0.20 7.87
C THR A 101 2.71 1.46 7.31
N PHE A 102 3.32 2.61 7.60
CA PHE A 102 2.96 3.86 6.96
C PHE A 102 3.69 3.97 5.62
N ASN A 103 2.91 4.15 4.56
CA ASN A 103 3.41 4.30 3.21
C ASN A 103 3.25 5.76 2.77
N ILE A 104 4.35 6.49 2.81
CA ILE A 104 4.42 7.90 2.43
C ILE A 104 5.35 7.98 1.23
N PRO A 105 4.91 8.53 0.09
CA PRO A 105 5.77 8.63 -1.08
C PRO A 105 6.88 9.64 -0.85
N ASN A 106 8.11 9.27 -1.23
CA ASN A 106 9.23 10.18 -1.28
C ASN A 106 9.54 10.53 -2.73
N THR A 107 10.01 11.75 -2.98
CA THR A 107 10.49 12.17 -4.30
C THR A 107 11.97 11.85 -4.45
N ILE A 108 12.36 11.31 -5.59
CA ILE A 108 13.76 11.13 -5.97
C ILE A 108 14.03 11.83 -7.29
N CYS A 109 15.07 12.66 -7.33
CA CYS A 109 15.53 13.31 -8.56
C CYS A 109 16.40 12.33 -9.37
N ASN A 110 16.07 12.16 -10.66
CA ASN A 110 16.87 11.31 -11.55
C ASN A 110 18.20 11.95 -11.95
N ASP A 111 18.30 13.28 -11.93
CA ASP A 111 19.49 14.00 -12.37
C ASP A 111 20.56 14.13 -11.26
N CYS A 112 20.17 14.57 -10.06
CA CYS A 112 21.12 14.77 -8.95
C CYS A 112 21.02 13.73 -7.82
N GLN A 113 20.14 12.74 -7.93
CA GLN A 113 19.91 11.66 -6.98
C GLN A 113 19.48 12.14 -5.56
N HIS A 114 19.05 13.40 -5.44
CA HIS A 114 18.51 13.90 -4.20
C HIS A 114 17.19 13.22 -3.86
N ILE A 115 17.01 12.81 -2.59
CA ILE A 115 15.75 12.23 -2.09
C ILE A 115 15.13 13.22 -1.12
N ASP A 116 13.87 13.60 -1.38
CA ASP A 116 13.06 14.42 -0.48
C ASP A 116 11.89 13.60 0.07
N LYS A 117 11.58 13.82 1.34
CA LYS A 117 10.49 13.10 2.04
C LYS A 117 9.09 13.55 1.61
N ARG A 118 8.97 14.62 0.86
CA ARG A 118 7.71 15.18 0.36
C ARG A 118 7.41 14.67 -1.04
N TYR A 119 6.16 14.71 -1.42
CA TYR A 119 5.73 14.48 -2.81
C TYR A 119 5.86 15.77 -3.62
N LEU A 120 6.91 15.90 -4.41
CA LEU A 120 7.25 17.11 -5.15
C LEU A 120 7.27 16.85 -6.66
N LYS A 121 6.93 17.86 -7.45
CA LYS A 121 7.01 17.83 -8.92
C LYS A 121 8.36 18.33 -9.45
N GLU A 122 9.13 18.97 -8.59
CA GLU A 122 10.44 19.57 -8.91
C GLU A 122 11.42 19.23 -7.79
N CYS A 123 12.66 18.97 -8.16
CA CYS A 123 13.73 18.72 -7.20
C CYS A 123 14.10 19.99 -6.44
N PRO A 124 14.04 20.02 -5.09
CA PRO A 124 14.36 21.22 -4.32
C PRO A 124 15.86 21.56 -4.32
N LYS A 125 16.73 20.65 -4.82
CA LYS A 125 18.18 20.84 -4.83
C LYS A 125 18.67 21.38 -6.17
N CYS A 126 18.22 20.85 -7.30
CA CYS A 126 18.72 21.22 -8.64
C CYS A 126 17.64 21.76 -9.58
N HIS A 127 16.41 21.94 -9.07
CA HIS A 127 15.27 22.48 -9.82
C HIS A 127 14.87 21.69 -11.07
N SER A 128 15.30 20.43 -11.17
CA SER A 128 14.91 19.55 -12.27
C SER A 128 13.49 19.01 -12.03
N ASN A 129 12.71 18.94 -13.12
CA ASN A 129 11.40 18.28 -13.16
C ASN A 129 11.52 16.77 -13.45
N ASN A 130 12.75 16.27 -13.70
CA ASN A 130 12.99 14.85 -13.92
C ASN A 130 13.02 14.10 -12.58
N VAL A 131 11.84 13.90 -12.01
CA VAL A 131 11.65 13.26 -10.71
C VAL A 131 10.87 11.94 -10.86
N ASP A 132 11.14 11.02 -9.96
CA ASP A 132 10.40 9.78 -9.75
C ASP A 132 9.99 9.67 -8.28
N TYR A 133 9.15 8.69 -7.97
CA TYR A 133 8.63 8.54 -6.62
C TYR A 133 9.01 7.17 -6.05
N LEU A 134 9.36 7.16 -4.77
CA LEU A 134 9.60 5.97 -3.99
C LEU A 134 8.37 5.68 -3.15
N THR A 135 7.74 4.54 -3.35
CA THR A 135 6.60 4.07 -2.55
C THR A 135 6.67 2.56 -2.35
N ARG A 136 5.88 2.05 -1.40
CA ARG A 136 5.85 0.62 -1.12
C ARG A 136 4.94 -0.11 -2.09
N ILE A 137 5.39 -1.27 -2.55
CA ILE A 137 4.53 -2.27 -3.23
C ILE A 137 4.22 -3.40 -2.25
N ILE A 138 5.26 -4.02 -1.72
CA ILE A 138 5.20 -5.08 -0.71
C ILE A 138 5.71 -4.48 0.60
N GLY A 139 6.70 -4.96 1.24
CA GLY A 139 7.24 -4.37 2.46
C GLY A 139 8.31 -3.29 2.25
N TYR A 140 8.88 -3.19 1.06
CA TYR A 140 10.01 -2.32 0.75
C TYR A 140 9.65 -1.18 -0.20
N MET A 141 10.46 -0.12 -0.15
CA MET A 141 10.35 1.03 -1.05
C MET A 141 10.93 0.69 -2.43
N LYS A 142 10.21 1.06 -3.48
CA LYS A 142 10.64 0.88 -4.87
C LYS A 142 10.26 2.10 -5.69
N ARG A 143 11.04 2.43 -6.72
CA ARG A 143 10.68 3.49 -7.67
C ARG A 143 9.43 3.10 -8.44
N VAL A 144 8.51 4.03 -8.60
CA VAL A 144 7.26 3.81 -9.36
C VAL A 144 7.56 3.46 -10.81
N SER A 145 8.57 4.09 -11.43
CA SER A 145 9.01 3.76 -12.79
C SER A 145 9.44 2.30 -12.97
N ASN A 146 9.88 1.63 -11.90
CA ASN A 146 10.30 0.23 -11.92
C ASN A 146 9.15 -0.75 -11.64
N PHE A 147 7.92 -0.26 -11.48
CA PHE A 147 6.74 -1.11 -11.35
C PHE A 147 6.33 -1.67 -12.71
N SER A 148 5.64 -2.81 -12.75
CA SER A 148 4.94 -3.24 -13.97
C SER A 148 3.88 -2.21 -14.37
N GLN A 149 3.58 -2.09 -15.67
CA GLN A 149 2.61 -1.10 -16.15
C GLN A 149 1.26 -1.13 -15.41
N PRO A 150 0.62 -2.29 -15.15
CA PRO A 150 -0.60 -2.33 -14.37
C PRO A 150 -0.42 -1.78 -12.94
N ARG A 151 0.74 -2.01 -12.33
CA ARG A 151 1.06 -1.47 -11.00
C ARG A 151 1.38 0.02 -11.01
N GLN A 152 1.96 0.55 -12.07
CA GLN A 152 2.12 2.00 -12.23
C GLN A 152 0.74 2.69 -12.33
N LYS A 153 -0.20 2.11 -13.08
CA LYS A 153 -1.58 2.60 -13.16
C LYS A 153 -2.28 2.55 -11.79
N GLU A 154 -2.07 1.49 -11.02
CA GLU A 154 -2.60 1.36 -9.66
C GLU A 154 -1.97 2.41 -8.74
N ALA A 155 -0.64 2.58 -8.75
CA ALA A 155 0.08 3.58 -7.95
C ALA A 155 -0.41 5.01 -8.24
N ALA A 156 -0.70 5.34 -9.51
CA ALA A 156 -1.22 6.64 -9.92
C ALA A 156 -2.65 6.92 -9.41
N ARG A 157 -3.41 5.89 -9.05
CA ARG A 157 -4.78 6.00 -8.53
C ARG A 157 -4.84 5.95 -7.01
N ARG A 158 -3.75 5.63 -6.31
CA ARG A 158 -3.75 5.52 -4.86
C ARG A 158 -4.20 6.81 -4.21
N TYR A 159 -5.18 6.69 -3.33
CA TYR A 159 -5.54 7.77 -2.44
C TYR A 159 -4.61 7.78 -1.22
N TYR A 160 -3.94 8.90 -1.03
CA TYR A 160 -3.12 9.17 0.14
C TYR A 160 -3.93 10.07 1.08
N ALA A 161 -4.25 9.56 2.26
CA ALA A 161 -5.12 10.26 3.19
C ALA A 161 -4.43 11.51 3.75
N PRO A 162 -5.05 12.72 3.63
CA PRO A 162 -4.59 13.90 4.34
C PRO A 162 -4.88 13.76 5.84
N LEU A 163 -4.21 14.54 6.65
CA LEU A 163 -4.24 14.45 8.12
C LEU A 163 -4.76 15.72 8.82
N HIS A 164 -5.47 16.57 8.07
CA HIS A 164 -6.14 17.75 8.61
C HIS A 164 -7.60 17.48 8.91
#